data_d7a94e89a9f54c072a3ef67970995595
#
_entry.id   d7a94e89a9f54c072a3ef67970995595
#
_cell.length_a   1.000
_cell.length_b   1.000
_cell.length_c   1.000
_cell.angle_alpha   90.00
_cell.angle_beta   90.00
_cell.angle_gamma   90.00
#
_symmetry.space_group_name_H-M   'P 1'
#
loop_
_entity.id
_entity.type
_entity.pdbx_description
1 polymer ?
#
loop_
_entity_poly.entity_id
_entity_poly.type
_entity_poly.pdbx_seq_one_letter_code
_entity_poly.pdbx_strand_id
1 'polypeptide(L)'
;MKGNWGSAILLYVVYCVLYVPYGILNRGGAIAGLAVLLLIFVYLPINFGLLRTFLAFARDKRPLAIEGLFSAFNSTYYWKVVGTSLLQGIYTFLWTLLLIVPGIIKGLSYAMTVYIVSDNPEIGCDEAIERSMAMMRGHKMRLFLMQLGMIGWSLLSLLTLGIALLWIIPYYQTVFANFYLEIKAEYEAAENAA
;
A
#
# COMPACT_ATOMS: atom_id res chain seq x y z
N MET A 1 0.77 -6.03 -17.55
CA MET A 1 1.94 -5.11 -17.71
C MET A 1 2.51 -5.04 -19.14
N LYS A 2 2.10 -5.91 -20.10
CA LYS A 2 2.62 -5.84 -21.47
C LYS A 2 2.39 -4.44 -22.06
N GLY A 3 3.47 -3.78 -22.54
CA GLY A 3 3.43 -2.44 -23.14
C GLY A 3 3.53 -1.25 -22.17
N ASN A 4 3.33 -1.42 -20.86
CA ASN A 4 3.30 -0.31 -19.86
C ASN A 4 4.47 -0.32 -18.87
N TRP A 5 5.52 -1.09 -19.14
CA TRP A 5 6.67 -1.19 -18.25
C TRP A 5 7.41 0.14 -18.07
N GLY A 6 7.59 0.91 -19.15
CA GLY A 6 8.25 2.21 -19.11
C GLY A 6 7.54 3.18 -18.16
N SER A 7 6.21 3.30 -18.27
CA SER A 7 5.40 4.15 -17.39
C SER A 7 5.43 3.68 -15.93
N ALA A 8 5.42 2.37 -15.70
CA ALA A 8 5.47 1.81 -14.36
C ALA A 8 6.82 2.08 -13.68
N ILE A 9 7.92 1.90 -14.40
CA ILE A 9 9.27 2.20 -13.91
C ILE A 9 9.43 3.70 -13.67
N LEU A 10 8.99 4.54 -14.63
CA LEU A 10 9.05 6.00 -14.48
C LEU A 10 8.29 6.48 -13.25
N LEU A 11 7.06 6.00 -13.06
CA LEU A 11 6.24 6.30 -11.88
C LEU A 11 6.96 5.94 -10.58
N TYR A 12 7.58 4.75 -10.55
CA TYR A 12 8.30 4.30 -9.37
C TYR A 12 9.60 5.07 -9.13
N VAL A 13 10.34 5.44 -10.19
CA VAL A 13 11.53 6.30 -10.08
C VAL A 13 11.16 7.66 -9.50
N VAL A 14 10.09 8.29 -10.00
CA VAL A 14 9.60 9.57 -9.45
C VAL A 14 9.21 9.41 -7.97
N TYR A 15 8.53 8.33 -7.62
CA TYR A 15 8.22 8.00 -6.23
C TYR A 15 9.48 7.90 -5.36
N CYS A 16 10.52 7.19 -5.82
CA CYS A 16 11.79 7.07 -5.10
C CYS A 16 12.49 8.44 -4.93
N VAL A 17 12.49 9.27 -5.96
CA VAL A 17 13.06 10.63 -5.87
C VAL A 17 12.33 11.48 -4.82
N LEU A 18 11.00 11.38 -4.77
CA LEU A 18 10.21 12.08 -3.74
C LEU A 18 10.52 11.58 -2.32
N TYR A 19 11.04 10.35 -2.16
CA TYR A 19 11.42 9.79 -0.86
C TYR A 19 12.81 10.23 -0.37
N VAL A 20 13.64 10.80 -1.23
CA VAL A 20 15.02 11.22 -0.90
C VAL A 20 15.06 12.23 0.27
N PRO A 21 14.21 13.29 0.33
CA PRO A 21 14.22 14.23 1.45
C PRO A 21 13.97 13.56 2.81
N TYR A 22 13.07 12.58 2.87
CA TYR A 22 12.84 11.79 4.08
C TYR A 22 14.10 11.06 4.54
N GLY A 23 14.79 10.38 3.63
CA GLY A 23 16.03 9.67 3.94
C GLY A 23 17.16 10.58 4.43
N ILE A 24 17.23 11.81 3.94
CA ILE A 24 18.20 12.81 4.41
C ILE A 24 17.87 13.30 5.82
N LEU A 25 16.60 13.65 6.06
CA LEU A 25 16.12 14.18 7.34
C LEU A 25 16.12 13.12 8.45
N ASN A 26 15.92 11.84 8.11
CA ASN A 26 15.85 10.74 9.07
C ASN A 26 17.23 10.24 9.57
N ARG A 27 18.31 10.98 9.30
CA ARG A 27 19.67 10.65 9.78
C ARG A 27 19.90 10.92 11.27
N GLY A 28 18.87 11.33 12.01
CA GLY A 28 18.89 11.57 13.45
C GLY A 28 19.11 13.05 13.82
N GLY A 29 19.09 13.33 15.13
CA GLY A 29 19.21 14.66 15.68
C GLY A 29 17.89 15.44 15.79
N ALA A 30 17.98 16.75 16.00
CA ALA A 30 16.81 17.62 16.22
C ALA A 30 15.80 17.65 15.05
N ILE A 31 16.24 17.24 13.85
CA ILE A 31 15.42 17.28 12.62
C ILE A 31 14.60 15.98 12.42
N ALA A 32 14.84 14.95 13.22
CA ALA A 32 14.13 13.66 13.08
C ALA A 32 12.61 13.82 13.26
N GLY A 33 12.15 14.72 14.12
CA GLY A 33 10.74 15.05 14.27
C GLY A 33 10.09 15.58 12.98
N LEU A 34 10.82 16.41 12.22
CA LEU A 34 10.34 16.88 10.93
C LEU A 34 10.22 15.72 9.91
N ALA A 35 11.14 14.75 9.95
CA ALA A 35 11.05 13.56 9.10
C ALA A 35 9.77 12.74 9.39
N VAL A 36 9.38 12.60 10.66
CA VAL A 36 8.13 11.93 11.04
C VAL A 36 6.92 12.69 10.54
N LEU A 37 6.90 14.02 10.65
CA LEU A 37 5.80 14.84 10.11
C LEU A 37 5.69 14.70 8.58
N LEU A 38 6.82 14.73 7.87
CA LEU A 38 6.85 14.50 6.43
C LEU A 38 6.36 13.09 6.09
N LEU A 39 6.73 12.07 6.86
CA LEU A 39 6.24 10.70 6.67
C LEU A 39 4.71 10.66 6.73
N ILE A 40 4.13 11.24 7.76
CA ILE A 40 2.68 11.19 8.01
C ILE A 40 1.92 12.04 6.97
N PHE A 41 2.32 13.29 6.78
CA PHE A 41 1.53 14.25 6.03
C PHE A 41 1.85 14.32 4.52
N VAL A 42 2.98 13.79 4.10
CA VAL A 42 3.38 13.81 2.68
C VAL A 42 3.48 12.39 2.12
N TYR A 43 4.25 11.53 2.76
CA TYR A 43 4.55 10.22 2.18
C TYR A 43 3.42 9.21 2.29
N LEU A 44 2.59 9.23 3.35
CA LEU A 44 1.39 8.39 3.40
C LEU A 44 0.42 8.71 2.27
N PRO A 45 0.05 9.99 1.99
CA PRO A 45 -0.74 10.35 0.81
C PRO A 45 -0.11 9.95 -0.53
N ILE A 46 1.21 10.12 -0.70
CA ILE A 46 1.92 9.70 -1.93
C ILE A 46 1.85 8.18 -2.12
N ASN A 47 2.06 7.40 -1.05
CA ASN A 47 1.90 5.94 -1.08
C ASN A 47 0.49 5.52 -1.51
N PHE A 48 -0.52 6.19 -0.97
CA PHE A 48 -1.90 5.97 -1.38
C PHE A 48 -2.11 6.29 -2.88
N GLY A 49 -1.56 7.41 -3.36
CA GLY A 49 -1.62 7.78 -4.78
C GLY A 49 -0.99 6.73 -5.67
N LEU A 50 0.17 6.17 -5.27
CA LEU A 50 0.83 5.08 -5.97
C LEU A 50 -0.08 3.85 -6.04
N LEU A 51 -0.58 3.39 -4.89
CA LEU A 51 -1.48 2.24 -4.79
C LEU A 51 -2.73 2.42 -5.65
N ARG A 52 -3.38 3.59 -5.57
CA ARG A 52 -4.58 3.92 -6.34
C ARG A 52 -4.33 3.91 -7.84
N THR A 53 -3.17 4.39 -8.28
CA THR A 53 -2.78 4.39 -9.70
C THR A 53 -2.62 2.95 -10.21
N PHE A 54 -1.98 2.07 -9.45
CA PHE A 54 -1.86 0.66 -9.81
C PHE A 54 -3.20 -0.08 -9.74
N LEU A 55 -4.07 0.27 -8.80
CA LEU A 55 -5.43 -0.28 -8.70
C LEU A 55 -6.26 0.12 -9.93
N ALA A 56 -6.23 1.39 -10.34
CA ALA A 56 -6.91 1.86 -11.55
C ALA A 56 -6.37 1.20 -12.82
N PHE A 57 -5.05 0.98 -12.89
CA PHE A 57 -4.45 0.21 -13.98
C PHE A 57 -4.90 -1.25 -13.98
N ALA A 58 -4.97 -1.90 -12.82
CA ALA A 58 -5.42 -3.30 -12.72
C ALA A 58 -6.89 -3.47 -13.12
N ARG A 59 -7.76 -2.55 -12.67
CA ARG A 59 -9.21 -2.56 -12.90
C ARG A 59 -9.57 -2.15 -14.33
N ASP A 60 -9.17 -0.95 -14.72
CA ASP A 60 -9.70 -0.25 -15.89
C ASP A 60 -8.67 -0.13 -17.02
N LYS A 61 -7.45 -0.66 -16.85
CA LYS A 61 -6.31 -0.49 -17.77
C LYS A 61 -5.94 0.97 -18.02
N ARG A 62 -6.26 1.88 -17.07
CA ARG A 62 -5.90 3.30 -17.17
C ARG A 62 -4.39 3.46 -17.22
N PRO A 63 -3.87 4.46 -17.95
CA PRO A 63 -2.43 4.69 -18.02
C PRO A 63 -1.85 5.01 -16.65
N LEU A 64 -0.63 4.53 -16.40
CA LEU A 64 0.13 4.84 -15.20
C LEU A 64 0.70 6.26 -15.33
N ALA A 65 -0.01 7.24 -14.82
CA ALA A 65 0.34 8.66 -14.90
C ALA A 65 0.93 9.16 -13.58
N ILE A 66 1.91 10.07 -13.66
CA ILE A 66 2.60 10.64 -12.49
C ILE A 66 1.64 11.45 -11.61
N GLU A 67 0.66 12.12 -12.23
CA GLU A 67 -0.39 12.88 -11.53
C GLU A 67 -1.15 12.02 -10.53
N GLY A 68 -1.24 10.72 -10.78
CA GLY A 68 -1.87 9.75 -9.89
C GLY A 68 -1.21 9.68 -8.50
N LEU A 69 0.09 9.94 -8.39
CA LEU A 69 0.81 9.98 -7.10
C LEU A 69 0.23 11.06 -6.16
N PHE A 70 -0.24 12.15 -6.73
CA PHE A 70 -0.77 13.28 -5.99
C PHE A 70 -2.29 13.23 -5.80
N SER A 71 -2.94 12.16 -6.25
CA SER A 71 -4.40 12.01 -6.19
C SER A 71 -4.98 12.03 -4.76
N ALA A 72 -4.17 11.70 -3.76
CA ALA A 72 -4.55 11.74 -2.35
C ALA A 72 -4.57 13.16 -1.75
N PHE A 73 -3.91 14.13 -2.38
CA PHE A 73 -3.90 15.52 -1.89
C PHE A 73 -5.22 16.27 -2.19
N ASN A 74 -6.18 15.61 -2.78
CA ASN A 74 -7.55 16.10 -2.84
C ASN A 74 -8.19 16.04 -1.44
N SER A 75 -9.01 17.05 -1.10
CA SER A 75 -9.68 17.19 0.19
C SER A 75 -10.50 15.95 0.59
N THR A 76 -11.08 15.24 -0.37
CA THR A 76 -11.89 14.04 -0.15
C THR A 76 -11.08 12.88 0.44
N TYR A 77 -9.84 12.70 -0.02
CA TYR A 77 -9.01 11.54 0.38
C TYR A 77 -8.00 11.86 1.47
N TYR A 78 -7.50 13.09 1.52
CA TYR A 78 -6.33 13.44 2.32
C TYR A 78 -6.47 13.03 3.79
N TRP A 79 -7.47 13.57 4.47
CA TRP A 79 -7.68 13.30 5.90
C TRP A 79 -8.10 11.86 6.17
N LYS A 80 -8.85 11.24 5.24
CA LYS A 80 -9.18 9.81 5.33
C LYS A 80 -7.95 8.94 5.27
N VAL A 81 -7.08 9.17 4.30
CA VAL A 81 -5.84 8.39 4.12
C VAL A 81 -4.94 8.54 5.34
N VAL A 82 -4.71 9.77 5.79
CA VAL A 82 -3.87 10.03 6.96
C VAL A 82 -4.48 9.37 8.21
N GLY A 83 -5.76 9.60 8.48
CA GLY A 83 -6.45 9.04 9.65
C GLY A 83 -6.48 7.52 9.65
N THR A 84 -6.89 6.90 8.54
CA THR A 84 -6.97 5.43 8.44
C THR A 84 -5.58 4.78 8.53
N SER A 85 -4.56 5.37 7.89
CA SER A 85 -3.19 4.83 7.95
C SER A 85 -2.59 4.94 9.35
N LEU A 86 -2.83 6.04 10.05
CA LEU A 86 -2.39 6.21 11.44
C LEU A 86 -3.10 5.21 12.35
N LEU A 87 -4.42 5.08 12.24
CA LEU A 87 -5.20 4.16 13.05
C LEU A 87 -4.79 2.71 12.82
N GLN A 88 -4.62 2.31 11.56
CA GLN A 88 -4.09 1.00 11.19
C GLN A 88 -2.68 0.78 11.77
N GLY A 89 -1.82 1.79 11.70
CA GLY A 89 -0.48 1.74 12.26
C GLY A 89 -0.50 1.55 13.78
N ILE A 90 -1.34 2.29 14.49
CA ILE A 90 -1.51 2.17 15.95
C ILE A 90 -2.00 0.75 16.31
N TYR A 91 -3.03 0.25 15.64
CA TYR A 91 -3.54 -1.10 15.91
C TYR A 91 -2.48 -2.17 15.64
N THR A 92 -1.76 -2.08 14.53
CA THR A 92 -0.68 -3.04 14.20
C THR A 92 0.44 -2.95 15.23
N PHE A 93 0.84 -1.75 15.64
CA PHE A 93 1.86 -1.53 16.67
C PHE A 93 1.47 -2.14 18.02
N LEU A 94 0.24 -1.91 18.49
CA LEU A 94 -0.26 -2.47 19.76
C LEU A 94 -0.26 -4.01 19.73
N TRP A 95 -0.69 -4.61 18.62
CA TRP A 95 -0.66 -6.06 18.47
C TRP A 95 0.76 -6.61 18.41
N THR A 96 1.69 -5.88 17.78
CA THR A 96 3.11 -6.27 17.69
C THR A 96 3.80 -6.15 19.05
N LEU A 97 3.41 -5.14 19.84
CA LEU A 97 3.91 -4.95 21.21
C LEU A 97 3.47 -6.10 22.14
N LEU A 98 2.25 -6.61 21.92
CA LEU A 98 1.75 -7.74 22.69
C LEU A 98 2.51 -9.02 22.36
N LEU A 99 2.61 -9.36 21.06
CA LEU A 99 3.38 -10.50 20.53
C LEU A 99 3.63 -10.28 19.03
N ILE A 100 4.82 -10.63 18.53
CA ILE A 100 5.22 -10.47 17.14
C ILE A 100 4.29 -11.23 16.19
N VAL A 101 3.95 -12.48 16.50
CA VAL A 101 3.11 -13.34 15.64
C VAL A 101 1.70 -12.77 15.46
N PRO A 102 0.94 -12.41 16.52
CA PRO A 102 -0.33 -11.69 16.38
C PRO A 102 -0.22 -10.37 15.60
N GLY A 103 0.88 -9.62 15.78
CA GLY A 103 1.15 -8.40 15.02
C GLY A 103 1.20 -8.66 13.51
N ILE A 104 1.92 -9.69 13.08
CA ILE A 104 1.98 -10.10 11.67
C ILE A 104 0.59 -10.50 11.15
N ILE A 105 -0.15 -11.33 11.90
CA ILE A 105 -1.48 -11.80 11.51
C ILE A 105 -2.46 -10.61 11.38
N LYS A 106 -2.38 -9.64 12.28
CA LYS A 106 -3.22 -8.44 12.22
C LYS A 106 -2.77 -7.49 11.11
N GLY A 107 -1.47 -7.32 10.88
CA GLY A 107 -0.94 -6.58 9.74
C GLY A 107 -1.46 -7.13 8.41
N LEU A 108 -1.46 -8.45 8.23
CA LEU A 108 -2.06 -9.11 7.06
C LEU A 108 -3.58 -8.87 6.98
N SER A 109 -4.28 -8.84 8.13
CA SER A 109 -5.72 -8.58 8.17
C SER A 109 -6.09 -7.16 7.75
N TYR A 110 -5.22 -6.19 8.00
CA TYR A 110 -5.42 -4.77 7.67
C TYR A 110 -4.89 -4.38 6.30
N ALA A 111 -4.25 -5.28 5.58
CA ALA A 111 -3.52 -5.00 4.34
C ALA A 111 -4.41 -4.39 3.23
N MET A 112 -5.70 -4.69 3.23
CA MET A 112 -6.63 -4.19 2.21
C MET A 112 -7.30 -2.87 2.57
N THR A 113 -7.09 -2.34 3.78
CA THR A 113 -7.75 -1.12 4.29
C THR A 113 -7.57 0.07 3.34
N VAL A 114 -6.35 0.30 2.88
CA VAL A 114 -6.03 1.46 2.00
C VAL A 114 -6.70 1.33 0.62
N TYR A 115 -6.86 0.09 0.10
CA TYR A 115 -7.60 -0.19 -1.13
C TYR A 115 -9.10 0.09 -0.96
N ILE A 116 -9.67 -0.28 0.20
CA ILE A 116 -11.08 -0.03 0.53
C ILE A 116 -11.36 1.48 0.59
N VAL A 117 -10.49 2.26 1.24
CA VAL A 117 -10.59 3.73 1.26
C VAL A 117 -10.46 4.33 -0.14
N SER A 118 -9.63 3.73 -1.02
CA SER A 118 -9.52 4.17 -2.41
C SER A 118 -10.81 3.97 -3.20
N ASP A 119 -11.55 2.89 -2.91
CA ASP A 119 -12.81 2.56 -3.57
C ASP A 119 -14.00 3.34 -3.00
N ASN A 120 -13.99 3.57 -1.69
CA ASN A 120 -15.05 4.26 -0.98
C ASN A 120 -14.46 5.33 -0.03
N PRO A 121 -14.26 6.56 -0.51
CA PRO A 121 -13.67 7.64 0.29
C PRO A 121 -14.53 8.10 1.45
N GLU A 122 -15.83 7.80 1.43
CA GLU A 122 -16.77 8.18 2.49
C GLU A 122 -16.78 7.20 3.67
N ILE A 123 -16.17 6.00 3.53
CA ILE A 123 -16.13 4.97 4.57
C ILE A 123 -15.44 5.48 5.85
N GLY A 124 -15.93 5.08 7.02
CA GLY A 124 -15.29 5.35 8.30
C GLY A 124 -13.91 4.69 8.42
N CYS A 125 -12.97 5.29 9.18
CA CYS A 125 -11.63 4.71 9.34
C CYS A 125 -11.68 3.32 9.99
N ASP A 126 -12.47 3.16 11.07
CA ASP A 126 -12.64 1.87 11.73
C ASP A 126 -13.37 0.87 10.84
N GLU A 127 -14.43 1.30 10.16
CA GLU A 127 -15.20 0.48 9.23
C GLU A 127 -14.33 -0.06 8.07
N ALA A 128 -13.43 0.75 7.53
CA ALA A 128 -12.48 0.31 6.51
C ALA A 128 -11.54 -0.79 7.02
N ILE A 129 -11.09 -0.69 8.29
CA ILE A 129 -10.26 -1.70 8.94
C ILE A 129 -11.06 -2.98 9.19
N GLU A 130 -12.30 -2.87 9.69
CA GLU A 130 -13.19 -4.03 9.94
C GLU A 130 -13.52 -4.75 8.63
N ARG A 131 -13.85 -4.01 7.58
CA ARG A 131 -14.10 -4.57 6.24
C ARG A 131 -12.86 -5.27 5.69
N SER A 132 -11.67 -4.71 5.87
CA SER A 132 -10.40 -5.36 5.51
C SER A 132 -10.22 -6.67 6.27
N MET A 133 -10.50 -6.70 7.58
CA MET A 133 -10.43 -7.93 8.38
C MET A 133 -11.41 -9.00 7.90
N ALA A 134 -12.62 -8.60 7.51
CA ALA A 134 -13.63 -9.50 7.00
C ALA A 134 -13.22 -10.10 5.65
N MET A 135 -12.80 -9.26 4.70
CA MET A 135 -12.32 -9.69 3.38
C MET A 135 -11.10 -10.61 3.47
N MET A 136 -10.21 -10.40 4.45
CA MET A 136 -8.98 -11.19 4.62
C MET A 136 -9.19 -12.50 5.39
N ARG A 137 -10.42 -12.85 5.78
CA ARG A 137 -10.71 -14.18 6.37
C ARG A 137 -10.50 -15.26 5.31
N GLY A 138 -9.62 -16.23 5.63
CA GLY A 138 -9.25 -17.30 4.70
C GLY A 138 -8.10 -16.95 3.73
N HIS A 139 -7.84 -15.67 3.45
CA HIS A 139 -6.86 -15.24 2.43
C HIS A 139 -5.50 -14.79 2.98
N LYS A 140 -5.33 -14.72 4.33
CA LYS A 140 -4.08 -14.23 4.97
C LYS A 140 -2.85 -15.03 4.56
N MET A 141 -2.95 -16.35 4.50
CA MET A 141 -1.83 -17.21 4.12
C MET A 141 -1.42 -16.97 2.66
N ARG A 142 -2.39 -16.77 1.77
CA ARG A 142 -2.13 -16.45 0.36
C ARG A 142 -1.38 -15.12 0.22
N LEU A 143 -1.81 -14.07 0.95
CA LEU A 143 -1.11 -12.78 0.98
C LEU A 143 0.29 -12.92 1.59
N PHE A 144 0.44 -13.68 2.68
CA PHE A 144 1.73 -13.95 3.32
C PHE A 144 2.73 -14.60 2.36
N LEU A 145 2.31 -15.62 1.62
CA LEU A 145 3.15 -16.28 0.62
C LEU A 145 3.54 -15.34 -0.53
N MET A 146 2.63 -14.46 -0.96
CA MET A 146 2.95 -13.43 -1.96
C MET A 146 4.02 -12.46 -1.44
N GLN A 147 3.91 -12.01 -0.18
CA GLN A 147 4.90 -11.13 0.45
C GLN A 147 6.25 -11.84 0.63
N LEU A 148 6.24 -13.12 1.02
CA LEU A 148 7.44 -13.92 1.14
C LEU A 148 8.16 -14.08 -0.20
N GLY A 149 7.40 -14.30 -1.28
CA GLY A 149 7.94 -14.31 -2.64
C GLY A 149 8.58 -12.97 -3.03
N MET A 150 7.95 -11.83 -2.66
CA MET A 150 8.52 -10.51 -2.88
C MET A 150 9.85 -10.32 -2.14
N ILE A 151 9.95 -10.77 -0.88
CA ILE A 151 11.19 -10.73 -0.10
C ILE A 151 12.27 -11.55 -0.80
N GLY A 152 11.96 -12.77 -1.25
CA GLY A 152 12.90 -13.63 -1.97
C GLY A 152 13.47 -12.96 -3.22
N TRP A 153 12.62 -12.38 -4.06
CA TRP A 153 13.04 -11.63 -5.24
C TRP A 153 13.84 -10.37 -4.88
N SER A 154 13.47 -9.67 -3.80
CA SER A 154 14.20 -8.50 -3.32
C SER A 154 15.61 -8.87 -2.83
N LEU A 155 15.77 -10.01 -2.15
CA LEU A 155 17.09 -10.51 -1.77
C LEU A 155 17.94 -10.87 -3.01
N LEU A 156 17.34 -11.50 -4.02
CA LEU A 156 18.03 -11.79 -5.28
C LEU A 156 18.46 -10.52 -6.02
N SER A 157 17.73 -9.42 -5.84
CA SER A 157 18.08 -8.12 -6.45
C SER A 157 19.40 -7.53 -5.92
N LEU A 158 19.90 -7.97 -4.76
CA LEU A 158 21.20 -7.56 -4.25
C LEU A 158 22.34 -7.94 -5.22
N LEU A 159 22.19 -9.02 -5.98
CA LEU A 159 23.15 -9.42 -7.01
C LEU A 159 23.24 -8.40 -8.16
N THR A 160 22.20 -7.61 -8.36
CA THR A 160 22.15 -6.54 -9.36
C THR A 160 22.31 -5.15 -8.75
N LEU A 161 22.88 -5.03 -7.56
CA LEU A 161 23.00 -3.77 -6.81
C LEU A 161 21.65 -3.04 -6.66
N GLY A 162 20.56 -3.79 -6.58
CA GLY A 162 19.20 -3.25 -6.42
C GLY A 162 18.51 -2.82 -7.73
N ILE A 163 19.19 -2.86 -8.89
CA ILE A 163 18.60 -2.44 -10.18
C ILE A 163 17.34 -3.25 -10.49
N ALA A 164 17.31 -4.54 -10.17
CA ALA A 164 16.15 -5.41 -10.40
C ALA A 164 14.89 -4.95 -9.65
N LEU A 165 15.01 -4.19 -8.54
CA LEU A 165 13.87 -3.64 -7.80
C LEU A 165 12.99 -2.70 -8.66
N LEU A 166 13.57 -2.03 -9.66
CA LEU A 166 12.81 -1.16 -10.58
C LEU A 166 11.74 -1.94 -11.37
N TRP A 167 11.93 -3.24 -11.55
CA TRP A 167 10.94 -4.13 -12.19
C TRP A 167 10.11 -4.89 -11.17
N ILE A 168 10.74 -5.37 -10.11
CA ILE A 168 10.10 -6.20 -9.08
C ILE A 168 8.97 -5.42 -8.40
N ILE A 169 9.21 -4.18 -7.97
CA ILE A 169 8.24 -3.42 -7.19
C ILE A 169 7.00 -3.05 -8.00
N PRO A 170 7.07 -2.45 -9.21
CA PRO A 170 5.87 -2.19 -10.01
C PRO A 170 5.08 -3.46 -10.34
N TYR A 171 5.79 -4.58 -10.56
CA TYR A 171 5.15 -5.87 -10.78
C TYR A 171 4.29 -6.27 -9.58
N TYR A 172 4.87 -6.24 -8.37
CA TYR A 172 4.15 -6.60 -7.15
C TYR A 172 3.02 -5.64 -6.81
N GLN A 173 3.16 -4.35 -7.08
CA GLN A 173 2.05 -3.40 -6.93
C GLN A 173 0.83 -3.83 -7.77
N THR A 174 1.07 -4.26 -9.00
CA THR A 174 0.01 -4.77 -9.87
C THR A 174 -0.57 -6.10 -9.34
N VAL A 175 0.30 -6.99 -8.82
CA VAL A 175 -0.14 -8.27 -8.24
C VAL A 175 -1.04 -8.04 -7.03
N PHE A 176 -0.66 -7.14 -6.11
CA PHE A 176 -1.48 -6.82 -4.94
C PHE A 176 -2.80 -6.14 -5.32
N ALA A 177 -2.80 -5.25 -6.32
CA ALA A 177 -4.02 -4.64 -6.83
C ALA A 177 -4.99 -5.69 -7.41
N ASN A 178 -4.49 -6.65 -8.19
CA ASN A 178 -5.32 -7.73 -8.71
C ASN A 178 -5.82 -8.65 -7.59
N PHE A 179 -4.98 -8.98 -6.61
CA PHE A 179 -5.38 -9.75 -5.44
C PHE A 179 -6.53 -9.07 -4.68
N TYR A 180 -6.44 -7.75 -4.46
CA TYR A 180 -7.53 -6.99 -3.84
C TYR A 180 -8.83 -7.11 -4.66
N LEU A 181 -8.77 -6.93 -5.98
CA LEU A 181 -9.96 -7.03 -6.84
C LEU A 181 -10.60 -8.42 -6.78
N GLU A 182 -9.78 -9.47 -6.72
CA GLU A 182 -10.26 -10.86 -6.61
C GLU A 182 -11.00 -11.10 -5.29
N ILE A 183 -10.34 -10.81 -4.14
CA ILE A 183 -10.97 -11.04 -2.83
C ILE A 183 -12.17 -10.11 -2.58
N LYS A 184 -12.18 -8.93 -3.18
CA LYS A 184 -13.33 -8.02 -3.15
C LYS A 184 -14.53 -8.65 -3.86
N ALA A 185 -14.33 -9.19 -5.06
CA ALA A 185 -15.40 -9.85 -5.82
C ALA A 185 -15.95 -11.07 -5.07
N GLU A 186 -15.08 -11.87 -4.44
CA GLU A 186 -15.49 -13.01 -3.61
C GLU A 186 -16.31 -12.56 -2.38
N TYR A 187 -15.88 -11.47 -1.71
CA TYR A 187 -16.56 -10.92 -0.55
C TYR A 187 -17.94 -10.38 -0.91
N GLU A 188 -18.05 -9.59 -1.98
CA GLU A 188 -19.31 -9.02 -2.46
C GLU A 188 -20.29 -10.12 -2.94
N ALA A 189 -19.77 -11.17 -3.57
CA ALA A 189 -20.59 -12.34 -3.97
C ALA A 189 -21.15 -13.08 -2.75
N ALA A 190 -20.36 -13.24 -1.69
CA ALA A 190 -20.81 -13.87 -0.45
C ALA A 190 -21.84 -13.00 0.30
N GLU A 191 -21.65 -11.67 0.31
CA GLU A 191 -22.58 -10.72 0.92
C GLU A 191 -23.96 -10.72 0.21
N ASN A 192 -23.96 -10.82 -1.13
CA ASN A 192 -25.18 -10.87 -1.92
C ASN A 192 -25.92 -12.23 -1.85
N ALA A 193 -25.26 -13.28 -1.39
CA ALA A 193 -25.82 -14.61 -1.25
C ALA A 193 -26.40 -14.92 0.16
N ALA A 194 -26.17 -14.04 1.14
CA ALA A 194 -26.60 -14.19 2.54
C ALA A 194 -27.90 -13.46 2.82
#